data_c19dc20d8c86c29284255be7d3af3e32
#
_entry.id   c19dc20d8c86c29284255be7d3af3e32
#
_cell.length_a   1.000
_cell.length_b   1.000
_cell.length_c   1.000
_cell.angle_alpha   90.00
_cell.angle_beta   90.00
_cell.angle_gamma   90.00
#
_symmetry.space_group_name_H-M   'P 1'
#
loop_
_entity.id
_entity.type
_entity.pdbx_description
1 polymer ?
#
loop_
_entity_poly.entity_id
_entity_poly.type
_entity_poly.pdbx_seq_one_letter_code
_entity_poly.pdbx_strand_id
1 'polypeptide(L)'
;MEHPTERPPDPRVLDGELWDLLLDQLAGLRSLVWGDDVPADPVVRAEGLRYLLRFVAAGIAACVEYDDTEAPELGRYIENRMSWGLDNPDCNYSYTRIRGDTTYRVSGNRGTARHLELQVNTGHMADGDFAGWRAVSAMSGDELATDPGGNFELILSPEEHTAGN
;
A
#
# COMPACT_ATOMS: atom_id res chain seq x y z
N MET A 1 27.98 -6.84 -13.04
CA MET A 1 26.55 -6.61 -12.74
C MET A 1 26.56 -5.77 -11.46
N GLU A 2 26.49 -4.45 -11.60
CA GLU A 2 26.42 -3.57 -10.43
C GLU A 2 25.03 -3.73 -9.84
N HIS A 3 24.96 -4.13 -8.57
CA HIS A 3 23.71 -4.09 -7.82
C HIS A 3 23.20 -2.64 -7.83
N PRO A 4 21.92 -2.41 -8.10
CA PRO A 4 21.35 -1.09 -7.97
C PRO A 4 21.63 -0.59 -6.56
N THR A 5 22.19 0.59 -6.45
CA THR A 5 22.62 1.19 -5.20
C THR A 5 21.44 1.24 -4.24
N GLU A 6 21.50 0.44 -3.17
CA GLU A 6 20.67 0.66 -1.99
C GLU A 6 20.75 2.15 -1.65
N ARG A 7 19.59 2.78 -1.51
CA ARG A 7 19.58 4.17 -1.03
C ARG A 7 20.28 4.17 0.32
N PRO A 8 21.35 4.96 0.50
CA PRO A 8 22.02 5.00 1.78
C PRO A 8 21.01 5.34 2.88
N PRO A 9 21.09 4.72 4.06
CA PRO A 9 20.21 5.04 5.15
C PRO A 9 20.28 6.53 5.47
N ASP A 10 19.13 7.12 5.77
CA ASP A 10 19.05 8.53 6.14
C ASP A 10 19.92 8.78 7.38
N PRO A 11 20.87 9.72 7.34
CA PRO A 11 21.78 9.97 8.46
C PRO A 11 21.06 10.35 9.76
N ARG A 12 19.85 10.90 9.67
CA ARG A 12 19.01 11.25 10.81
C ARG A 12 18.51 10.04 11.63
N VAL A 13 18.73 8.82 11.13
CA VAL A 13 18.50 7.60 11.91
C VAL A 13 19.48 7.51 13.09
N LEU A 14 20.71 8.02 12.93
CA LEU A 14 21.79 7.83 13.90
C LEU A 14 21.63 8.65 15.18
N ASP A 15 21.01 9.81 15.10
CA ASP A 15 20.83 10.74 16.21
C ASP A 15 19.38 10.81 16.74
N GLY A 16 18.47 10.06 16.14
CA GLY A 16 17.08 10.02 16.53
C GLY A 16 16.20 11.14 15.93
N GLU A 17 16.75 12.00 15.08
CA GLU A 17 15.99 13.08 14.46
C GLU A 17 14.73 12.58 13.70
N LEU A 18 14.81 11.40 13.06
CA LEU A 18 13.64 10.79 12.40
C LEU A 18 12.55 10.41 13.39
N TRP A 19 12.92 9.97 14.59
CA TRP A 19 11.96 9.67 15.65
C TRP A 19 11.24 10.93 16.13
N ASP A 20 12.00 12.00 16.37
CA ASP A 20 11.43 13.27 16.78
C ASP A 20 10.52 13.86 15.71
N LEU A 21 10.91 13.76 14.43
CA LEU A 21 10.07 14.15 13.30
C LEU A 21 8.75 13.36 13.25
N LEU A 22 8.80 12.04 13.46
CA LEU A 22 7.61 11.20 13.53
C LEU A 22 6.68 11.66 14.66
N LEU A 23 7.21 11.91 15.85
CA LEU A 23 6.43 12.37 16.99
C LEU A 23 5.77 13.74 16.71
N ASP A 24 6.48 14.66 16.09
CA ASP A 24 5.96 15.98 15.73
C ASP A 24 4.81 15.85 14.70
N GLN A 25 4.98 14.99 13.69
CA GLN A 25 3.91 14.73 12.72
C GLN A 25 2.68 14.10 13.39
N LEU A 26 2.87 13.12 14.28
CA LEU A 26 1.77 12.50 15.03
C LEU A 26 1.07 13.52 15.94
N ALA A 27 1.83 14.41 16.59
CA ALA A 27 1.26 15.49 17.39
C ALA A 27 0.41 16.46 16.56
N GLY A 28 0.83 16.75 15.33
CA GLY A 28 0.09 17.56 14.38
C GLY A 28 -1.29 17.00 14.01
N LEU A 29 -1.44 15.67 14.02
CA LEU A 29 -2.71 15.01 13.72
C LEU A 29 -3.79 15.26 14.79
N ARG A 30 -3.42 15.76 15.97
CA ARG A 30 -4.37 16.06 17.05
C ARG A 30 -5.51 16.95 16.60
N SER A 31 -5.25 17.94 15.75
CA SER A 31 -6.26 18.89 15.26
C SER A 31 -7.37 18.22 14.45
N LEU A 32 -7.11 17.07 13.81
CA LEU A 32 -8.12 16.31 13.06
C LEU A 32 -9.24 15.76 13.95
N VAL A 33 -9.00 15.61 15.25
CA VAL A 33 -9.98 15.09 16.21
C VAL A 33 -10.43 16.15 17.22
N TRP A 34 -9.56 17.07 17.57
CA TRP A 34 -9.81 18.11 18.60
C TRP A 34 -9.69 19.54 18.06
N GLY A 35 -9.77 19.73 16.75
CA GLY A 35 -9.85 21.07 16.13
C GLY A 35 -11.16 21.77 16.47
N ASP A 36 -11.19 23.08 16.28
CA ASP A 36 -12.34 23.93 16.61
C ASP A 36 -13.56 23.63 15.72
N ASP A 37 -13.34 23.08 14.55
CA ASP A 37 -14.34 22.63 13.57
C ASP A 37 -14.93 21.24 13.87
N VAL A 38 -14.35 20.51 14.83
CA VAL A 38 -14.81 19.18 15.23
C VAL A 38 -15.76 19.27 16.43
N PRO A 39 -16.96 18.67 16.35
CA PRO A 39 -17.92 18.70 17.46
C PRO A 39 -17.30 18.24 18.79
N ALA A 40 -17.57 19.00 19.84
CA ALA A 40 -17.12 18.67 21.21
C ALA A 40 -18.00 17.57 21.86
N ASP A 41 -18.29 16.53 21.09
CA ASP A 41 -19.06 15.38 21.51
C ASP A 41 -18.12 14.21 21.86
N PRO A 42 -18.30 13.55 23.02
CA PRO A 42 -17.41 12.47 23.44
C PRO A 42 -17.40 11.26 22.50
N VAL A 43 -18.53 10.94 21.89
CA VAL A 43 -18.63 9.79 20.95
C VAL A 43 -17.92 10.12 19.65
N VAL A 44 -18.18 11.31 19.08
CA VAL A 44 -17.50 11.77 17.86
C VAL A 44 -15.99 11.79 18.03
N ARG A 45 -15.51 12.31 19.15
CA ARG A 45 -14.05 12.36 19.43
C ARG A 45 -13.45 10.99 19.70
N ALA A 46 -14.17 10.08 20.36
CA ALA A 46 -13.71 8.71 20.56
C ALA A 46 -13.60 7.94 19.23
N GLU A 47 -14.59 8.07 18.35
CA GLU A 47 -14.54 7.46 17.02
C GLU A 47 -13.47 8.10 16.13
N GLY A 48 -13.31 9.43 16.19
CA GLY A 48 -12.25 10.14 15.51
C GLY A 48 -10.85 9.67 15.93
N LEU A 49 -10.63 9.50 17.25
CA LEU A 49 -9.37 8.95 17.77
C LEU A 49 -9.15 7.50 17.31
N ARG A 50 -10.20 6.67 17.32
CA ARG A 50 -10.12 5.29 16.84
C ARG A 50 -9.74 5.25 15.34
N TYR A 51 -10.37 6.09 14.52
CA TYR A 51 -10.06 6.21 13.11
C TYR A 51 -8.62 6.64 12.89
N LEU A 52 -8.16 7.68 13.60
CA LEU A 52 -6.79 8.18 13.51
C LEU A 52 -5.76 7.10 13.85
N LEU A 53 -5.96 6.36 14.94
CA LEU A 53 -5.04 5.28 15.33
C LEU A 53 -5.01 4.15 14.29
N ARG A 54 -6.13 3.82 13.68
CA ARG A 54 -6.19 2.84 12.58
C ARG A 54 -5.45 3.36 11.34
N PHE A 55 -5.60 4.63 11.03
CA PHE A 55 -4.90 5.26 9.92
C PHE A 55 -3.39 5.25 10.12
N VAL A 56 -2.92 5.58 11.32
CA VAL A 56 -1.49 5.49 11.69
C VAL A 56 -0.99 4.04 11.58
N ALA A 57 -1.76 3.07 12.06
CA ALA A 57 -1.41 1.66 11.97
C ALA A 57 -1.33 1.19 10.49
N ALA A 58 -2.25 1.63 9.63
CA ALA A 58 -2.19 1.37 8.20
C ALA A 58 -0.96 1.99 7.54
N GLY A 59 -0.59 3.21 7.93
CA GLY A 59 0.63 3.87 7.47
C GLY A 59 1.90 3.12 7.87
N ILE A 60 1.98 2.65 9.11
CA ILE A 60 3.11 1.83 9.58
C ILE A 60 3.17 0.52 8.78
N ALA A 61 2.04 -0.16 8.60
CA ALA A 61 2.00 -1.39 7.81
C ALA A 61 2.49 -1.14 6.38
N ALA A 62 1.98 -0.10 5.71
CA ALA A 62 2.31 0.20 4.32
C ALA A 62 3.76 0.65 4.10
N CYS A 63 4.34 1.40 5.05
CA CYS A 63 5.63 2.07 4.86
C CYS A 63 6.79 1.42 5.66
N VAL A 64 6.51 0.43 6.50
CA VAL A 64 7.52 -0.25 7.31
C VAL A 64 7.45 -1.75 7.10
N GLU A 65 6.26 -2.37 7.28
CA GLU A 65 6.13 -3.82 7.25
C GLU A 65 6.08 -4.39 5.82
N TYR A 66 5.44 -3.68 4.88
CA TYR A 66 5.23 -4.12 3.49
C TYR A 66 6.01 -3.27 2.48
N ASP A 67 7.15 -2.70 2.88
CA ASP A 67 8.00 -1.84 2.04
C ASP A 67 9.25 -2.55 1.48
N ASP A 68 9.42 -3.84 1.77
CA ASP A 68 10.55 -4.63 1.26
C ASP A 68 10.34 -4.97 -0.23
N THR A 69 11.10 -4.31 -1.08
CA THR A 69 11.03 -4.55 -2.53
C THR A 69 11.88 -5.74 -3.00
N GLU A 70 12.73 -6.31 -2.16
CA GLU A 70 13.51 -7.51 -2.50
C GLU A 70 12.73 -8.79 -2.20
N ALA A 71 11.85 -8.76 -1.18
CA ALA A 71 10.95 -9.84 -0.82
C ALA A 71 9.52 -9.30 -0.62
N PRO A 72 8.86 -8.77 -1.67
CA PRO A 72 7.59 -8.09 -1.54
C PRO A 72 6.47 -9.05 -1.11
N GLU A 73 5.72 -8.63 -0.11
CA GLU A 73 4.53 -9.31 0.36
C GLU A 73 3.28 -8.49 0.09
N LEU A 74 2.21 -9.13 -0.37
CA LEU A 74 0.92 -8.47 -0.57
C LEU A 74 0.22 -8.21 0.76
N GLY A 75 0.40 -7.00 1.30
CA GLY A 75 -0.20 -6.55 2.54
C GLY A 75 -1.66 -6.11 2.36
N ARG A 76 -2.46 -6.34 3.40
CA ARG A 76 -3.86 -5.90 3.49
C ARG A 76 -4.00 -4.86 4.60
N TYR A 77 -3.75 -3.61 4.29
CA TYR A 77 -3.87 -2.50 5.23
C TYR A 77 -5.05 -1.56 4.92
N ILE A 78 -5.87 -1.92 3.92
CA ILE A 78 -7.20 -1.36 3.69
C ILE A 78 -8.20 -2.50 3.84
N GLU A 79 -8.91 -2.52 4.95
CA GLU A 79 -9.93 -3.55 5.25
C GLU A 79 -10.96 -3.00 6.24
N ASN A 80 -11.99 -3.77 6.54
CA ASN A 80 -13.07 -3.38 7.46
C ASN A 80 -12.61 -2.91 8.85
N ARG A 81 -11.43 -3.32 9.30
CA ARG A 81 -10.84 -2.90 10.58
C ARG A 81 -9.96 -1.67 10.45
N MET A 82 -9.31 -1.51 9.31
CA MET A 82 -8.44 -0.38 8.94
C MET A 82 -9.05 0.35 7.76
N SER A 83 -10.35 0.66 7.87
CA SER A 83 -11.08 1.45 6.88
C SER A 83 -10.52 2.86 6.88
N TRP A 84 -10.01 3.30 5.73
CA TRP A 84 -9.57 4.66 5.51
C TRP A 84 -9.90 5.08 4.08
N GLY A 85 -10.56 6.18 3.94
CA GLY A 85 -10.99 6.70 2.63
C GLY A 85 -12.03 5.81 1.98
N LEU A 86 -13.08 5.83 1.69
CA LEU A 86 -14.15 5.25 0.84
C LEU A 86 -13.87 3.81 0.36
N ASP A 87 -13.29 2.96 1.18
CA ASP A 87 -13.10 1.55 0.87
C ASP A 87 -14.43 0.84 0.63
N ASN A 88 -14.45 -0.04 -0.36
CA ASN A 88 -15.61 -0.88 -0.64
C ASN A 88 -15.57 -2.12 0.27
N PRO A 89 -16.58 -2.33 1.14
CA PRO A 89 -16.60 -3.47 2.06
C PRO A 89 -16.69 -4.84 1.37
N ASP A 90 -17.12 -4.86 0.11
CA ASP A 90 -17.22 -6.08 -0.70
C ASP A 90 -15.91 -6.41 -1.46
N CYS A 91 -14.89 -5.55 -1.34
CA CYS A 91 -13.59 -5.73 -1.98
C CYS A 91 -12.50 -6.04 -0.97
N ASN A 92 -11.56 -6.89 -1.40
CA ASN A 92 -10.29 -7.06 -0.72
C ASN A 92 -9.22 -6.31 -1.51
N TYR A 93 -8.55 -5.39 -0.85
CA TYR A 93 -7.42 -4.67 -1.43
C TYR A 93 -6.13 -5.24 -0.87
N SER A 94 -5.25 -5.66 -1.76
CA SER A 94 -3.89 -6.07 -1.40
C SER A 94 -2.91 -5.19 -2.15
N TYR A 95 -1.85 -4.79 -1.48
CA TYR A 95 -0.86 -3.89 -2.01
C TYR A 95 0.54 -4.33 -1.61
N THR A 96 1.50 -4.09 -2.48
CA THR A 96 2.92 -4.20 -2.17
C THR A 96 3.70 -3.17 -2.96
N ARG A 97 4.86 -2.80 -2.47
CA ARG A 97 5.83 -1.97 -3.19
C ARG A 97 6.72 -2.84 -4.05
N ILE A 98 6.99 -2.38 -5.26
CA ILE A 98 7.90 -3.03 -6.20
C ILE A 98 8.83 -2.00 -6.83
N ARG A 99 9.92 -2.46 -7.43
CA ARG A 99 10.87 -1.64 -8.18
C ARG A 99 10.59 -1.76 -9.67
N GLY A 100 10.69 -0.66 -10.39
CA GLY A 100 10.46 -0.62 -11.83
C GLY A 100 11.59 -1.23 -12.68
N ASP A 101 12.71 -1.60 -12.08
CA ASP A 101 13.88 -2.20 -12.74
C ASP A 101 14.05 -3.69 -12.42
N THR A 102 13.11 -4.30 -11.72
CA THR A 102 13.17 -5.69 -11.26
C THR A 102 12.00 -6.50 -11.81
N THR A 103 12.26 -7.76 -12.14
CA THR A 103 11.21 -8.70 -12.54
C THR A 103 10.67 -9.44 -11.33
N TYR A 104 9.35 -9.45 -11.20
CA TYR A 104 8.63 -10.13 -10.11
C TYR A 104 7.69 -11.18 -10.66
N ARG A 105 7.49 -12.23 -9.88
CA ARG A 105 6.49 -13.25 -10.12
C ARG A 105 5.38 -13.13 -9.09
N VAL A 106 4.17 -12.92 -9.56
CA VAL A 106 2.96 -12.95 -8.74
C VAL A 106 2.22 -14.25 -9.01
N SER A 107 1.97 -15.02 -7.97
CA SER A 107 1.21 -16.27 -8.10
C SER A 107 0.09 -16.31 -7.07
N GLY A 108 -0.99 -16.98 -7.41
CA GLY A 108 -2.14 -17.08 -6.53
C GLY A 108 -3.21 -18.01 -7.05
N ASN A 109 -4.33 -18.01 -6.37
CA ASN A 109 -5.53 -18.70 -6.80
C ASN A 109 -6.71 -17.72 -6.83
N ARG A 110 -7.40 -17.66 -7.96
CA ARG A 110 -8.57 -16.78 -8.14
C ARG A 110 -9.70 -17.09 -7.16
N GLY A 111 -9.78 -18.34 -6.71
CA GLY A 111 -10.85 -18.78 -5.82
C GLY A 111 -12.23 -18.54 -6.41
N THR A 112 -13.13 -17.99 -5.60
CA THR A 112 -14.50 -17.63 -6.00
C THR A 112 -14.68 -16.16 -6.33
N ALA A 113 -13.58 -15.39 -6.45
CA ALA A 113 -13.66 -13.96 -6.76
C ALA A 113 -14.32 -13.76 -8.13
N ARG A 114 -15.41 -12.99 -8.15
CA ARG A 114 -16.10 -12.62 -9.39
C ARG A 114 -15.31 -11.58 -10.18
N HIS A 115 -14.72 -10.65 -9.46
CA HIS A 115 -13.88 -9.59 -10.01
C HIS A 115 -12.50 -9.69 -9.39
N LEU A 116 -11.49 -9.67 -10.22
CA LEU A 116 -10.10 -9.55 -9.84
C LEU A 116 -9.49 -8.48 -10.75
N GLU A 117 -8.71 -7.60 -10.17
CA GLU A 117 -7.96 -6.60 -10.92
C GLU A 117 -6.54 -6.53 -10.35
N LEU A 118 -5.57 -6.52 -11.22
CA LEU A 118 -4.17 -6.28 -10.91
C LEU A 118 -3.76 -4.97 -11.58
N GLN A 119 -3.20 -4.06 -10.80
CA GLN A 119 -2.79 -2.76 -11.28
C GLN A 119 -1.38 -2.43 -10.80
N VAL A 120 -0.54 -1.97 -11.71
CA VAL A 120 0.78 -1.41 -11.40
C VAL A 120 0.70 0.10 -11.53
N ASN A 121 1.13 0.80 -10.50
CA ASN A 121 1.11 2.26 -10.46
C ASN A 121 2.53 2.83 -10.33
N THR A 122 2.74 4.03 -10.85
CA THR A 122 3.89 4.85 -10.45
C THR A 122 3.60 5.55 -9.14
N GLY A 123 4.63 5.74 -8.31
CA GLY A 123 4.49 6.41 -7.03
C GLY A 123 3.66 5.62 -6.01
N HIS A 124 3.43 6.22 -4.88
CA HIS A 124 2.64 5.63 -3.81
C HIS A 124 1.74 6.71 -3.20
N MET A 125 0.52 6.35 -2.81
CA MET A 125 -0.41 7.30 -2.22
C MET A 125 0.11 7.94 -0.91
N ALA A 126 0.98 7.24 -0.17
CA ALA A 126 1.61 7.75 1.04
C ALA A 126 2.72 8.78 0.75
N ASP A 127 3.19 8.90 -0.48
CA ASP A 127 4.18 9.93 -0.85
C ASP A 127 3.57 11.34 -0.91
N GLY A 128 2.24 11.46 -0.80
CA GLY A 128 1.51 12.72 -0.84
C GLY A 128 1.39 13.34 -2.24
N ASP A 129 2.01 12.74 -3.24
CA ASP A 129 1.94 13.17 -4.64
C ASP A 129 0.89 12.36 -5.41
N PHE A 130 -0.38 12.74 -5.27
CA PHE A 130 -1.45 12.10 -6.03
C PHE A 130 -1.37 12.33 -7.54
N ALA A 131 -0.67 13.37 -7.99
CA ALA A 131 -0.49 13.64 -9.42
C ALA A 131 0.54 12.69 -10.05
N GLY A 132 1.52 12.24 -9.28
CA GLY A 132 2.49 11.22 -9.68
C GLY A 132 1.97 9.80 -9.61
N TRP A 133 0.89 9.57 -8.83
CA TRP A 133 0.28 8.25 -8.71
C TRP A 133 -0.67 7.97 -9.87
N ARG A 134 -0.27 7.10 -10.78
CA ARG A 134 -1.06 6.74 -11.96
C ARG A 134 -0.80 5.30 -12.37
N ALA A 135 -1.82 4.65 -12.90
CA ALA A 135 -1.69 3.33 -13.49
C ALA A 135 -0.76 3.36 -14.72
N VAL A 136 0.22 2.48 -14.72
CA VAL A 136 1.09 2.22 -15.88
C VAL A 136 0.73 0.92 -16.58
N SER A 137 0.12 -0.02 -15.84
CA SER A 137 -0.43 -1.25 -16.38
C SER A 137 -1.61 -1.70 -15.52
N ALA A 138 -2.60 -2.29 -16.14
CA ALA A 138 -3.74 -2.90 -15.47
C ALA A 138 -4.16 -4.14 -16.25
N MET A 139 -4.58 -5.19 -15.52
CA MET A 139 -5.08 -6.44 -16.07
C MET A 139 -6.35 -6.84 -15.34
N SER A 140 -7.40 -7.11 -16.11
CA SER A 140 -8.61 -7.74 -15.58
C SER A 140 -8.36 -9.23 -15.30
N GLY A 141 -8.97 -9.76 -14.24
CA GLY A 141 -8.93 -11.19 -13.96
C GLY A 141 -9.57 -12.06 -15.04
N ASP A 142 -10.32 -11.47 -15.98
CA ASP A 142 -10.86 -12.19 -17.14
C ASP A 142 -9.82 -12.38 -18.24
N GLU A 143 -8.74 -11.59 -18.22
CA GLU A 143 -7.57 -11.71 -19.11
C GLU A 143 -6.50 -12.64 -18.51
N LEU A 144 -6.61 -12.98 -17.23
CA LEU A 144 -5.67 -13.78 -16.50
C LEU A 144 -5.83 -15.27 -16.84
N ALA A 145 -4.77 -15.87 -17.40
CA ALA A 145 -4.76 -17.30 -17.64
C ALA A 145 -4.70 -18.08 -16.32
N THR A 146 -5.64 -18.99 -16.12
CA THR A 146 -5.70 -19.85 -14.94
C THR A 146 -5.70 -21.33 -15.33
N ASP A 147 -5.11 -22.17 -14.48
CA ASP A 147 -5.29 -23.62 -14.60
C ASP A 147 -6.73 -24.06 -14.20
N PRO A 148 -7.09 -25.34 -14.40
CA PRO A 148 -8.43 -25.85 -13.99
C PRO A 148 -8.71 -25.74 -12.49
N GLY A 149 -7.69 -25.58 -11.66
CA GLY A 149 -7.82 -25.35 -10.22
C GLY A 149 -7.96 -23.86 -9.83
N GLY A 150 -7.91 -22.96 -10.83
CA GLY A 150 -7.97 -21.52 -10.62
C GLY A 150 -6.63 -20.88 -10.22
N ASN A 151 -5.53 -21.62 -10.27
CA ASN A 151 -4.22 -21.04 -9.98
C ASN A 151 -3.71 -20.25 -11.18
N PHE A 152 -3.00 -19.17 -10.89
CA PHE A 152 -2.37 -18.33 -11.87
C PHE A 152 -0.93 -17.96 -11.49
N GLU A 153 -0.17 -17.59 -12.50
CA GLU A 153 1.13 -16.96 -12.36
C GLU A 153 1.19 -15.79 -13.34
N LEU A 154 1.69 -14.67 -12.87
CA LEU A 154 1.87 -13.43 -13.62
C LEU A 154 3.31 -12.94 -13.46
N ILE A 155 3.91 -12.49 -14.55
CA ILE A 155 5.23 -11.85 -14.52
C ILE A 155 5.07 -10.35 -14.68
N LEU A 156 5.62 -9.59 -13.74
CA LEU A 156 5.77 -8.15 -13.82
C LEU A 156 7.23 -7.87 -14.18
N SER A 157 7.47 -7.24 -15.33
CA SER A 157 8.81 -7.01 -15.83
C SER A 157 8.91 -5.63 -16.50
N PRO A 158 10.07 -4.94 -16.38
CA PRO A 158 10.37 -3.77 -17.20
C PRO A 158 10.56 -4.11 -18.69
N GLU A 159 10.82 -5.38 -18.98
CA GLU A 159 11.00 -5.87 -20.37
C GLU A 159 9.74 -6.60 -20.84
N GLU A 160 9.45 -6.49 -22.13
CA GLU A 160 8.32 -7.19 -22.74
C GLU A 160 8.55 -8.71 -22.73
N HIS A 161 7.63 -9.44 -22.11
CA HIS A 161 7.61 -10.90 -22.15
C HIS A 161 6.65 -11.40 -23.22
N THR A 162 7.14 -12.29 -24.09
CA THR A 162 6.39 -12.80 -25.24
C THR A 162 5.66 -14.12 -24.98
N ALA A 163 5.71 -14.68 -23.78
CA ALA A 163 5.12 -15.98 -23.47
C ALA A 163 4.37 -15.98 -22.13
N GLY A 164 3.07 -16.17 -22.20
CA GLY A 164 2.20 -16.33 -21.03
C GLY A 164 1.66 -15.00 -20.45
N ASN A 165 1.10 -15.10 -19.24
CA ASN A 165 0.68 -13.92 -18.45
C ASN A 165 1.87 -13.06 -18.05
#